data_9c26fa2fce3f631125e8bd8d11026661
#
_entry.id   9c26fa2fce3f631125e8bd8d11026661
#
_cell.length_a   1.000
_cell.length_b   1.000
_cell.length_c   1.000
_cell.angle_alpha   90.00
_cell.angle_beta   90.00
_cell.angle_gamma   90.00
#
_symmetry.space_group_name_H-M   'P 1'
#
loop_
_entity.id
_entity.type
_entity.pdbx_description
1 polymer ?
#
loop_
_entity_poly.entity_id
_entity_poly.type
_entity_poly.pdbx_seq_one_letter_code
_entity_poly.pdbx_strand_id
1 'polypeptide(L)'
;MNDELSPEDELRLNVLFNTDLKAVRIDESNMTLWALTPQGEASVPLKPTERADRYLKKVREMLSGHALGSPGGYPVHLTRWTRQSQAGLSAQHLAQLLLIAEEEAVVAVVHSPALTDELARYAWWCMPTIENARLMLMRDVVCQGSMGRTLAEFLVEHLAFLHEDDVGILDTVAVMLVSGVLTDAEQLAIWKRGTGRNSYYVAFLELQPDRLPNPRAARADHASVPQLAGNPYSVMLEKALSGQGQTFVTTAATILERPDNQEVVNHTLNALARWCGPLRQADETTRQAAREAVLAATPQLASDCAALDALAAVDADSVRPIFLKTTAIGSLMRRKIQPLVAPLLDASAVLRRQP
;
A
#
# COMPACT_ATOMS: atom_id res chain seq x y z
N MET A 1 -32.53 29.22 26.56
CA MET A 1 -31.24 28.53 26.60
C MET A 1 -30.42 29.17 25.50
N ASN A 2 -29.30 29.82 25.87
CA ASN A 2 -28.45 30.49 24.88
C ASN A 2 -27.93 29.47 23.90
N ASP A 3 -28.27 29.64 22.62
CA ASP A 3 -27.86 28.81 21.52
C ASP A 3 -26.50 29.22 20.95
N GLU A 4 -25.70 29.92 21.74
CA GLU A 4 -24.43 30.56 21.37
C GLU A 4 -23.25 29.96 22.15
N LEU A 5 -22.04 30.08 21.61
CA LEU A 5 -20.80 29.74 22.31
C LEU A 5 -20.64 30.61 23.57
N SER A 6 -19.76 30.24 24.48
CA SER A 6 -19.39 31.12 25.58
C SER A 6 -18.76 32.41 25.00
N PRO A 7 -19.09 33.60 25.52
CA PRO A 7 -18.51 34.86 25.02
C PRO A 7 -16.97 34.87 25.06
N GLU A 8 -16.39 34.16 26.01
CA GLU A 8 -14.94 34.03 26.14
C GLU A 8 -14.33 33.19 25.00
N ASP A 9 -14.96 32.05 24.66
CA ASP A 9 -14.48 31.20 23.58
C ASP A 9 -14.74 31.85 22.21
N GLU A 10 -15.87 32.51 22.03
CA GLU A 10 -16.16 33.29 20.82
C GLU A 10 -15.10 34.36 20.57
N LEU A 11 -14.73 35.11 21.61
CA LEU A 11 -13.68 36.12 21.52
C LEU A 11 -12.33 35.49 21.15
N ARG A 12 -11.95 34.38 21.82
CA ARG A 12 -10.69 33.68 21.56
C ARG A 12 -10.61 33.10 20.12
N LEU A 13 -11.69 32.52 19.63
CA LEU A 13 -11.79 32.05 18.27
C LEU A 13 -11.71 33.19 17.25
N ASN A 14 -12.39 34.31 17.49
CA ASN A 14 -12.29 35.49 16.64
C ASN A 14 -10.88 36.11 16.60
N VAL A 15 -10.15 36.07 17.72
CA VAL A 15 -8.74 36.47 17.74
C VAL A 15 -7.89 35.52 16.91
N LEU A 16 -8.14 34.21 17.01
CA LEU A 16 -7.45 33.19 16.25
C LEU A 16 -7.69 33.34 14.73
N PHE A 17 -8.92 33.66 14.31
CA PHE A 17 -9.30 33.89 12.90
C PHE A 17 -8.60 35.10 12.26
N ASN A 18 -8.11 36.02 13.04
CA ASN A 18 -7.30 37.14 12.54
C ASN A 18 -5.81 36.75 12.30
N THR A 19 -5.42 35.52 12.60
CA THR A 19 -4.10 35.01 12.28
C THR A 19 -4.09 34.27 10.94
N ASP A 20 -2.91 34.02 10.35
CA ASP A 20 -2.76 33.29 9.11
C ASP A 20 -2.86 31.74 9.39
N LEU A 21 -4.10 31.27 9.50
CA LEU A 21 -4.38 29.85 9.78
C LEU A 21 -4.05 28.96 8.59
N LYS A 22 -3.34 27.88 8.84
CA LYS A 22 -3.01 26.84 7.85
C LYS A 22 -3.83 25.57 8.03
N ALA A 23 -4.10 25.18 9.27
CA ALA A 23 -4.89 24.00 9.61
C ALA A 23 -5.48 24.15 11.02
N VAL A 24 -6.61 23.49 11.27
CA VAL A 24 -7.27 23.46 12.58
C VAL A 24 -7.69 22.02 12.89
N ARG A 25 -7.47 21.58 14.13
CA ARG A 25 -7.97 20.31 14.68
C ARG A 25 -8.56 20.52 16.06
N ILE A 26 -9.48 19.66 16.44
CA ILE A 26 -10.07 19.65 17.78
C ILE A 26 -9.69 18.36 18.50
N ASP A 27 -9.10 18.48 19.67
CA ASP A 27 -8.98 17.39 20.63
C ASP A 27 -10.24 17.37 21.49
N GLU A 28 -11.16 16.49 21.13
CA GLU A 28 -12.46 16.37 21.81
C GLU A 28 -12.31 15.84 23.25
N SER A 29 -11.27 15.04 23.51
CA SER A 29 -11.03 14.46 24.83
C SER A 29 -10.61 15.51 25.86
N ASN A 30 -9.85 16.49 25.43
CA ASN A 30 -9.34 17.58 26.24
C ASN A 30 -10.08 18.91 25.99
N MET A 31 -11.13 18.89 25.16
CA MET A 31 -11.87 20.10 24.78
C MET A 31 -10.94 21.24 24.37
N THR A 32 -10.01 20.95 23.46
CA THR A 32 -9.01 21.93 23.04
C THR A 32 -8.98 22.02 21.51
N LEU A 33 -9.13 23.24 21.00
CA LEU A 33 -8.90 23.53 19.60
C LEU A 33 -7.43 23.86 19.40
N TRP A 34 -6.81 23.20 18.44
CA TRP A 34 -5.44 23.44 18.00
C TRP A 34 -5.44 24.07 16.62
N ALA A 35 -4.59 25.04 16.42
CA ALA A 35 -4.42 25.73 15.15
C ALA A 35 -2.95 25.77 14.74
N LEU A 36 -2.68 25.47 13.48
CA LEU A 36 -1.36 25.61 12.89
C LEU A 36 -1.25 26.94 12.18
N THR A 37 -0.22 27.71 12.54
CA THR A 37 0.11 29.01 11.94
C THR A 37 1.55 29.02 11.43
N PRO A 38 1.99 29.99 10.63
CA PRO A 38 3.40 30.12 10.24
C PRO A 38 4.36 30.30 11.43
N GLN A 39 3.86 30.79 12.55
CA GLN A 39 4.62 31.00 13.78
C GLN A 39 4.69 29.75 14.67
N GLY A 40 3.92 28.71 14.35
CA GLY A 40 3.84 27.46 15.11
C GLY A 40 2.41 27.11 15.52
N GLU A 41 2.30 26.20 16.48
CA GLU A 41 1.02 25.76 17.01
C GLU A 41 0.46 26.76 18.04
N ALA A 42 -0.83 27.02 17.93
CA ALA A 42 -1.61 27.75 18.93
C ALA A 42 -2.73 26.86 19.47
N SER A 43 -3.13 27.04 20.72
CA SER A 43 -4.22 26.28 21.33
C SER A 43 -5.23 27.18 22.01
N VAL A 44 -6.50 26.81 21.91
CA VAL A 44 -7.63 27.46 22.59
C VAL A 44 -8.37 26.39 23.40
N PRO A 45 -8.23 26.39 24.73
CA PRO A 45 -9.05 25.53 25.59
C PRO A 45 -10.51 26.00 25.51
N LEU A 46 -11.40 25.07 25.16
CA LEU A 46 -12.83 25.30 25.03
C LEU A 46 -13.52 25.07 26.38
N LYS A 47 -14.46 25.95 26.73
CA LYS A 47 -15.23 25.87 27.98
C LYS A 47 -16.72 25.59 27.66
N PRO A 48 -17.09 24.33 27.48
CA PRO A 48 -18.45 23.97 27.07
C PRO A 48 -19.48 24.44 28.11
N THR A 49 -20.51 25.12 27.64
CA THR A 49 -21.65 25.61 28.41
C THR A 49 -22.85 24.65 28.33
N GLU A 50 -22.71 23.59 27.51
CA GLU A 50 -23.68 22.52 27.30
C GLU A 50 -22.97 21.19 27.06
N ARG A 51 -23.68 20.16 26.58
CA ARG A 51 -23.08 18.86 26.21
C ARG A 51 -21.97 19.05 25.16
N ALA A 52 -20.85 18.39 25.35
CA ALA A 52 -19.66 18.51 24.54
C ALA A 52 -19.94 18.39 23.02
N ASP A 53 -20.71 17.36 22.62
CA ASP A 53 -21.09 17.10 21.24
C ASP A 53 -21.81 18.31 20.57
N ARG A 54 -22.74 18.93 21.27
CA ARG A 54 -23.46 20.12 20.78
C ARG A 54 -22.57 21.35 20.74
N TYR A 55 -21.76 21.51 21.77
CA TYR A 55 -20.83 22.62 21.84
C TYR A 55 -19.78 22.57 20.72
N LEU A 56 -19.17 21.42 20.48
CA LEU A 56 -18.23 21.21 19.41
C LEU A 56 -18.84 21.42 18.02
N LYS A 57 -20.12 21.05 17.85
CA LYS A 57 -20.85 21.33 16.61
C LYS A 57 -20.90 22.84 16.35
N LYS A 58 -21.21 23.67 17.35
CA LYS A 58 -21.22 25.13 17.20
C LYS A 58 -19.83 25.69 16.89
N VAL A 59 -18.77 25.15 17.51
CA VAL A 59 -17.40 25.54 17.19
C VAL A 59 -17.09 25.25 15.72
N ARG A 60 -17.46 24.07 15.21
CA ARG A 60 -17.28 23.71 13.79
C ARG A 60 -18.13 24.58 12.86
N GLU A 61 -19.35 24.93 13.24
CA GLU A 61 -20.20 25.85 12.50
C GLU A 61 -19.56 27.24 12.39
N MET A 62 -18.93 27.72 13.45
CA MET A 62 -18.20 28.99 13.45
C MET A 62 -16.96 28.95 12.57
N LEU A 63 -16.16 27.87 12.67
CA LEU A 63 -15.00 27.61 11.79
C LEU A 63 -15.42 27.57 10.32
N SER A 64 -16.49 26.83 10.01
CA SER A 64 -17.04 26.71 8.67
C SER A 64 -17.56 28.03 8.13
N GLY A 65 -18.25 28.83 8.97
CA GLY A 65 -18.69 30.19 8.63
C GLY A 65 -17.51 31.07 8.24
N HIS A 66 -16.42 31.01 8.99
CA HIS A 66 -15.19 31.78 8.70
C HIS A 66 -14.48 31.27 7.43
N ALA A 67 -14.22 29.97 7.33
CA ALA A 67 -13.39 29.39 6.27
C ALA A 67 -14.14 29.29 4.92
N LEU A 68 -15.43 28.94 4.95
CA LEU A 68 -16.23 28.60 3.78
C LEU A 68 -17.37 29.59 3.50
N GLY A 69 -17.54 30.59 4.36
CA GLY A 69 -18.63 31.55 4.28
C GLY A 69 -20.03 30.97 4.55
N SER A 70 -20.11 29.77 5.16
CA SER A 70 -21.36 29.07 5.49
C SER A 70 -21.18 28.15 6.69
N PRO A 71 -22.08 28.13 7.67
CA PRO A 71 -21.97 27.31 8.87
C PRO A 71 -22.28 25.82 8.64
N GLY A 72 -22.62 25.41 7.42
CA GLY A 72 -23.08 24.06 7.12
C GLY A 72 -22.00 22.95 7.03
N GLY A 73 -20.73 23.29 7.26
CA GLY A 73 -19.63 22.33 7.23
C GLY A 73 -19.34 21.73 5.86
N TYR A 74 -18.54 20.64 5.84
CA TYR A 74 -18.13 19.94 4.62
C TYR A 74 -19.30 19.44 3.76
N PRO A 75 -20.37 18.82 4.28
CA PRO A 75 -21.47 18.30 3.48
C PRO A 75 -22.19 19.37 2.65
N VAL A 76 -22.40 20.57 3.23
CA VAL A 76 -23.04 21.70 2.52
C VAL A 76 -22.10 22.28 1.48
N HIS A 77 -20.83 22.36 1.80
CA HIS A 77 -19.79 22.83 0.89
C HIS A 77 -19.65 21.89 -0.32
N LEU A 78 -19.59 20.59 -0.10
CA LEU A 78 -19.57 19.58 -1.15
C LEU A 78 -20.78 19.72 -2.11
N THR A 79 -21.99 19.89 -1.56
CA THR A 79 -23.22 20.04 -2.36
C THR A 79 -23.22 21.29 -3.23
N ARG A 80 -22.64 22.37 -2.76
CA ARG A 80 -22.49 23.61 -3.56
C ARG A 80 -21.51 23.44 -4.70
N TRP A 81 -20.42 22.71 -4.47
CA TRP A 81 -19.31 22.57 -5.39
C TRP A 81 -19.55 21.56 -6.51
N THR A 82 -20.15 20.44 -6.20
CA THR A 82 -20.57 19.45 -7.21
C THR A 82 -21.54 20.05 -8.21
N ARG A 83 -22.25 21.13 -7.84
CA ARG A 83 -23.13 21.88 -8.76
C ARG A 83 -22.39 22.94 -9.57
N GLN A 84 -21.25 23.42 -9.16
CA GLN A 84 -20.57 24.59 -9.76
C GLN A 84 -19.32 24.27 -10.58
N SER A 85 -18.64 23.13 -10.38
CA SER A 85 -17.44 22.81 -11.16
C SER A 85 -17.32 21.35 -11.53
N GLN A 86 -17.20 21.11 -12.83
CA GLN A 86 -16.73 19.84 -13.39
C GLN A 86 -15.20 19.65 -13.21
N ALA A 87 -14.48 20.63 -12.67
CA ALA A 87 -13.02 20.70 -12.65
C ALA A 87 -12.34 20.21 -11.35
N GLY A 88 -13.12 19.74 -10.35
CA GLY A 88 -12.56 19.32 -9.05
C GLY A 88 -12.19 20.50 -8.13
N LEU A 89 -11.74 20.18 -6.91
CA LEU A 89 -11.35 21.16 -5.89
C LEU A 89 -9.97 21.76 -6.19
N SER A 90 -9.84 23.08 -6.19
CA SER A 90 -8.53 23.73 -6.30
C SER A 90 -7.75 23.63 -4.99
N ALA A 91 -6.41 23.79 -5.05
CA ALA A 91 -5.56 23.80 -3.85
C ALA A 91 -6.01 24.83 -2.79
N GLN A 92 -6.51 26.00 -3.22
CA GLN A 92 -7.04 27.02 -2.30
C GLN A 92 -8.26 26.52 -1.52
N HIS A 93 -9.14 25.82 -2.19
CA HIS A 93 -10.34 25.29 -1.54
C HIS A 93 -10.01 24.10 -0.62
N LEU A 94 -9.03 23.28 -1.00
CA LEU A 94 -8.53 22.22 -0.12
C LEU A 94 -7.92 22.83 1.16
N ALA A 95 -7.19 23.93 1.04
CA ALA A 95 -6.66 24.64 2.21
C ALA A 95 -7.79 25.13 3.15
N GLN A 96 -8.89 25.64 2.60
CA GLN A 96 -10.05 26.06 3.40
C GLN A 96 -10.71 24.90 4.14
N LEU A 97 -10.74 23.69 3.55
CA LEU A 97 -11.28 22.49 4.19
C LEU A 97 -10.48 22.08 5.44
N LEU A 98 -9.18 22.34 5.47
CA LEU A 98 -8.34 22.04 6.64
C LEU A 98 -8.56 23.00 7.83
N LEU A 99 -9.38 24.04 7.65
CA LEU A 99 -9.69 25.02 8.70
C LEU A 99 -10.98 24.70 9.48
N ILE A 100 -11.78 23.73 9.05
CA ILE A 100 -13.10 23.47 9.63
C ILE A 100 -13.11 22.41 10.74
N ALA A 101 -11.96 21.76 10.99
CA ALA A 101 -11.78 20.73 12.02
C ALA A 101 -12.78 19.56 11.89
N GLU A 102 -13.09 19.14 10.68
CA GLU A 102 -13.91 17.97 10.36
C GLU A 102 -13.04 16.89 9.73
N GLU A 103 -13.12 15.65 10.24
CA GLU A 103 -12.31 14.51 9.75
C GLU A 103 -12.60 14.21 8.28
N GLU A 104 -13.88 14.25 7.86
CA GLU A 104 -14.31 14.02 6.49
C GLU A 104 -13.69 15.05 5.52
N ALA A 105 -13.50 16.27 5.97
CA ALA A 105 -12.85 17.31 5.17
C ALA A 105 -11.35 17.01 4.99
N VAL A 106 -10.67 16.54 6.03
CA VAL A 106 -9.26 16.09 5.93
C VAL A 106 -9.12 14.93 4.97
N VAL A 107 -9.99 13.92 5.08
CA VAL A 107 -10.02 12.77 4.16
C VAL A 107 -10.24 13.23 2.72
N ALA A 108 -11.15 14.19 2.49
CA ALA A 108 -11.39 14.73 1.16
C ALA A 108 -10.16 15.45 0.57
N VAL A 109 -9.40 16.16 1.41
CA VAL A 109 -8.14 16.80 1.00
C VAL A 109 -7.12 15.76 0.60
N VAL A 110 -6.93 14.71 1.40
CA VAL A 110 -5.97 13.62 1.15
C VAL A 110 -6.30 12.85 -0.14
N HIS A 111 -7.59 12.62 -0.41
CA HIS A 111 -8.03 11.95 -1.65
C HIS A 111 -7.95 12.81 -2.91
N SER A 112 -7.82 14.13 -2.77
CA SER A 112 -7.87 15.04 -3.91
C SER A 112 -6.68 14.86 -4.86
N PRO A 113 -6.92 14.86 -6.19
CA PRO A 113 -5.83 14.90 -7.17
C PRO A 113 -5.03 16.23 -7.14
N ALA A 114 -5.60 17.29 -6.54
CA ALA A 114 -4.94 18.59 -6.38
C ALA A 114 -4.16 18.72 -5.06
N LEU A 115 -3.92 17.59 -4.35
CA LEU A 115 -3.09 17.56 -3.15
C LEU A 115 -1.66 18.00 -3.51
N THR A 116 -1.12 18.92 -2.72
CA THR A 116 0.29 19.36 -2.78
C THR A 116 1.05 18.83 -1.56
N ASP A 117 2.39 18.87 -1.59
CA ASP A 117 3.21 18.48 -0.42
C ASP A 117 2.92 19.36 0.81
N GLU A 118 2.65 20.65 0.60
CA GLU A 118 2.26 21.57 1.68
C GLU A 118 0.90 21.21 2.28
N LEU A 119 -0.10 20.93 1.45
CA LEU A 119 -1.42 20.48 1.93
C LEU A 119 -1.34 19.11 2.60
N ALA A 120 -0.50 18.21 2.12
CA ALA A 120 -0.24 16.93 2.77
C ALA A 120 0.33 17.12 4.18
N ARG A 121 1.26 18.07 4.36
CA ARG A 121 1.81 18.40 5.68
C ARG A 121 0.73 18.90 6.63
N TYR A 122 -0.17 19.76 6.17
CA TYR A 122 -1.27 20.29 6.99
C TYR A 122 -2.32 19.22 7.30
N ALA A 123 -2.70 18.42 6.31
CA ALA A 123 -3.62 17.29 6.51
C ALA A 123 -3.04 16.25 7.48
N TRP A 124 -1.74 15.97 7.37
CA TRP A 124 -1.02 15.10 8.29
C TRP A 124 -1.04 15.63 9.72
N TRP A 125 -0.81 16.92 9.90
CA TRP A 125 -0.90 17.56 11.21
C TRP A 125 -2.30 17.47 11.81
N CYS A 126 -3.36 17.58 10.98
CA CYS A 126 -4.75 17.41 11.44
C CYS A 126 -5.06 15.98 11.86
N MET A 127 -4.68 14.98 11.06
CA MET A 127 -5.13 13.60 11.23
C MET A 127 -4.06 12.59 10.78
N PRO A 128 -3.06 12.28 11.64
CA PRO A 128 -1.98 11.34 11.35
C PRO A 128 -2.45 9.88 11.51
N THR A 129 -3.07 9.32 10.45
CA THR A 129 -3.52 7.93 10.40
C THR A 129 -2.75 7.12 9.36
N ILE A 130 -2.76 5.78 9.49
CA ILE A 130 -2.13 4.88 8.53
C ILE A 130 -2.78 5.04 7.15
N GLU A 131 -4.11 5.17 7.09
CA GLU A 131 -4.87 5.35 5.86
C GLU A 131 -4.47 6.64 5.14
N ASN A 132 -4.39 7.75 5.86
CA ASN A 132 -3.97 9.03 5.29
C ASN A 132 -2.52 8.98 4.81
N ALA A 133 -1.62 8.38 5.58
CA ALA A 133 -0.23 8.23 5.18
C ALA A 133 -0.09 7.42 3.88
N ARG A 134 -0.84 6.31 3.75
CA ARG A 134 -0.88 5.48 2.54
C ARG A 134 -1.37 6.26 1.34
N LEU A 135 -2.51 6.95 1.46
CA LEU A 135 -3.12 7.73 0.39
C LEU A 135 -2.21 8.87 -0.08
N MET A 136 -1.56 9.56 0.84
CA MET A 136 -0.62 10.64 0.52
C MET A 136 0.63 10.11 -0.18
N LEU A 137 1.20 8.97 0.25
CA LEU A 137 2.35 8.34 -0.40
C LEU A 137 2.05 7.79 -1.81
N MET A 138 0.79 7.62 -2.18
CA MET A 138 0.41 7.29 -3.55
C MET A 138 0.53 8.48 -4.53
N ARG A 139 0.89 9.67 -4.04
CA ARG A 139 1.05 10.90 -4.83
C ARG A 139 2.51 11.24 -5.05
N ASP A 140 2.95 11.26 -6.30
CA ASP A 140 4.35 11.56 -6.65
C ASP A 140 4.83 12.89 -6.05
N VAL A 141 3.98 13.93 -6.07
CA VAL A 141 4.30 15.25 -5.50
C VAL A 141 4.59 15.18 -4.00
N VAL A 142 3.95 14.28 -3.26
CA VAL A 142 4.19 14.08 -1.82
C VAL A 142 5.43 13.20 -1.61
N CYS A 143 5.57 12.11 -2.38
CA CYS A 143 6.75 11.24 -2.29
C CYS A 143 8.05 11.97 -2.55
N GLN A 144 8.06 12.88 -3.54
CA GLN A 144 9.22 13.67 -3.92
C GLN A 144 9.39 14.92 -3.05
N GLY A 145 8.37 15.25 -2.26
CA GLY A 145 8.35 16.40 -1.34
C GLY A 145 8.93 16.10 0.03
N SER A 146 8.74 17.03 0.95
CA SER A 146 9.21 16.94 2.33
C SER A 146 8.46 15.88 3.16
N MET A 147 7.22 15.57 2.79
CA MET A 147 6.37 14.64 3.55
C MET A 147 6.65 13.17 3.24
N GLY A 148 7.18 12.85 2.06
CA GLY A 148 7.38 11.45 1.65
C GLY A 148 8.14 10.63 2.69
N ARG A 149 9.27 11.15 3.17
CA ARG A 149 10.09 10.48 4.18
C ARG A 149 9.37 10.34 5.53
N THR A 150 8.74 11.40 6.00
CA THR A 150 8.00 11.43 7.28
C THR A 150 6.87 10.40 7.30
N LEU A 151 6.10 10.31 6.20
CA LEU A 151 5.00 9.36 6.07
C LEU A 151 5.50 7.91 6.01
N ALA A 152 6.60 7.66 5.31
CA ALA A 152 7.20 6.33 5.24
C ALA A 152 7.74 5.86 6.60
N GLU A 153 8.43 6.70 7.34
CA GLU A 153 8.90 6.42 8.71
C GLU A 153 7.72 6.06 9.62
N PHE A 154 6.66 6.86 9.59
CA PHE A 154 5.45 6.57 10.36
C PHE A 154 4.86 5.20 10.00
N LEU A 155 4.73 4.88 8.69
CA LEU A 155 4.19 3.59 8.26
C LEU A 155 5.07 2.42 8.69
N VAL A 156 6.41 2.55 8.62
CA VAL A 156 7.36 1.52 9.09
C VAL A 156 7.19 1.25 10.59
N GLU A 157 7.06 2.31 11.39
CA GLU A 157 6.83 2.19 12.83
C GLU A 157 5.48 1.53 13.14
N HIS A 158 4.44 1.90 12.40
CA HIS A 158 3.06 1.45 12.67
C HIS A 158 2.69 0.11 12.02
N LEU A 159 3.55 -0.47 11.17
CA LEU A 159 3.31 -1.81 10.59
C LEU A 159 3.02 -2.89 11.64
N ALA A 160 3.58 -2.79 12.84
CA ALA A 160 3.34 -3.74 13.91
C ALA A 160 1.89 -3.73 14.42
N PHE A 161 1.18 -2.63 14.27
CA PHE A 161 -0.22 -2.49 14.70
C PHE A 161 -1.23 -3.07 13.70
N LEU A 162 -0.76 -3.42 12.48
CA LEU A 162 -1.58 -4.08 11.44
C LEU A 162 -1.52 -5.62 11.55
N HIS A 163 -1.03 -6.17 12.66
CA HIS A 163 -0.71 -7.60 12.80
C HIS A 163 -1.89 -8.56 12.57
N GLU A 164 -3.14 -8.12 12.64
CA GLU A 164 -4.33 -8.93 12.35
C GLU A 164 -4.89 -8.71 10.93
N ASP A 165 -4.37 -7.74 10.19
CA ASP A 165 -4.84 -7.33 8.87
C ASP A 165 -3.78 -7.61 7.77
N ASP A 166 -3.86 -8.79 7.15
CA ASP A 166 -2.93 -9.16 6.07
C ASP A 166 -3.06 -8.27 4.83
N VAL A 167 -4.28 -7.84 4.50
CA VAL A 167 -4.53 -6.94 3.38
C VAL A 167 -3.94 -5.56 3.67
N GLY A 168 -4.17 -5.04 4.86
CA GLY A 168 -3.59 -3.77 5.31
C GLY A 168 -2.06 -3.79 5.33
N ILE A 169 -1.44 -4.91 5.75
CA ILE A 169 0.02 -5.08 5.68
C ILE A 169 0.48 -5.06 4.23
N LEU A 170 -0.13 -5.86 3.36
CA LEU A 170 0.24 -5.98 1.94
C LEU A 170 0.15 -4.62 1.25
N ASP A 171 -0.99 -3.93 1.38
CA ASP A 171 -1.22 -2.62 0.80
C ASP A 171 -0.23 -1.57 1.32
N THR A 172 0.05 -1.58 2.63
CA THR A 172 0.98 -0.61 3.25
C THR A 172 2.40 -0.84 2.74
N VAL A 173 2.87 -2.09 2.70
CA VAL A 173 4.18 -2.42 2.16
C VAL A 173 4.26 -2.10 0.67
N ALA A 174 3.21 -2.41 -0.10
CA ALA A 174 3.16 -2.10 -1.52
C ALA A 174 3.29 -0.60 -1.80
N VAL A 175 2.53 0.23 -1.11
CA VAL A 175 2.62 1.70 -1.25
C VAL A 175 4.01 2.22 -0.91
N MET A 176 4.61 1.74 0.18
CA MET A 176 5.97 2.14 0.56
C MET A 176 7.03 1.71 -0.46
N LEU A 177 6.90 0.51 -1.05
CA LEU A 177 7.83 0.04 -2.08
C LEU A 177 7.70 0.84 -3.39
N VAL A 178 6.47 1.15 -3.81
CA VAL A 178 6.19 1.93 -5.03
C VAL A 178 6.66 3.37 -4.87
N SER A 179 6.48 3.98 -3.69
CA SER A 179 6.91 5.35 -3.42
C SER A 179 8.42 5.56 -3.56
N GLY A 180 9.23 4.51 -3.42
CA GLY A 180 10.68 4.57 -3.54
C GLY A 180 11.39 5.32 -2.41
N VAL A 181 10.68 5.70 -1.35
CA VAL A 181 11.27 6.50 -0.23
C VAL A 181 11.94 5.66 0.85
N LEU A 182 11.75 4.31 0.81
CA LEU A 182 12.39 3.41 1.76
C LEU A 182 13.89 3.24 1.48
N THR A 183 14.69 3.25 2.53
CA THR A 183 16.09 2.84 2.48
C THR A 183 16.22 1.32 2.33
N ASP A 184 17.36 0.83 1.83
CA ASP A 184 17.64 -0.61 1.73
C ASP A 184 17.60 -1.29 3.11
N ALA A 185 18.00 -0.60 4.17
CA ALA A 185 17.94 -1.10 5.55
C ALA A 185 16.49 -1.32 6.02
N GLU A 186 15.60 -0.39 5.70
CA GLU A 186 14.17 -0.51 6.03
C GLU A 186 13.49 -1.59 5.19
N GLN A 187 13.79 -1.68 3.89
CA GLN A 187 13.29 -2.76 3.05
C GLN A 187 13.72 -4.12 3.62
N LEU A 188 14.99 -4.26 4.02
CA LEU A 188 15.48 -5.49 4.65
C LEU A 188 14.80 -5.76 6.00
N ALA A 189 14.53 -4.74 6.81
CA ALA A 189 13.83 -4.88 8.08
C ALA A 189 12.37 -5.35 7.88
N ILE A 190 11.66 -4.78 6.90
CA ILE A 190 10.31 -5.21 6.52
C ILE A 190 10.34 -6.64 5.98
N TRP A 191 11.27 -6.95 5.09
CA TRP A 191 11.46 -8.30 4.54
C TRP A 191 11.64 -9.35 5.64
N LYS A 192 12.45 -9.08 6.65
CA LYS A 192 12.67 -10.00 7.77
C LYS A 192 11.39 -10.30 8.57
N ARG A 193 10.42 -9.40 8.62
CA ARG A 193 9.12 -9.65 9.27
C ARG A 193 8.32 -10.75 8.55
N GLY A 194 8.60 -10.97 7.27
CA GLY A 194 7.99 -12.06 6.49
C GLY A 194 8.25 -13.47 7.06
N THR A 195 9.28 -13.66 7.87
CA THR A 195 9.51 -14.94 8.58
C THR A 195 8.41 -15.26 9.60
N GLY A 196 7.79 -14.25 10.17
CA GLY A 196 6.66 -14.39 11.10
C GLY A 196 5.31 -14.32 10.43
N ARG A 197 5.20 -13.61 9.29
CA ARG A 197 3.94 -13.42 8.57
C ARG A 197 4.18 -13.21 7.07
N ASN A 198 3.61 -14.07 6.26
CA ASN A 198 3.86 -14.14 4.82
C ASN A 198 3.40 -12.89 4.04
N SER A 199 2.38 -12.17 4.50
CA SER A 199 1.87 -10.96 3.86
C SER A 199 2.96 -9.90 3.62
N TYR A 200 3.98 -9.83 4.49
CA TYR A 200 5.12 -8.94 4.27
C TYR A 200 5.95 -9.28 3.02
N TYR A 201 6.10 -10.57 2.69
CA TYR A 201 6.85 -10.99 1.52
C TYR A 201 6.13 -10.70 0.21
N VAL A 202 4.79 -10.83 0.21
CA VAL A 202 3.98 -10.84 -1.01
C VAL A 202 4.17 -9.57 -1.83
N ALA A 203 4.13 -8.39 -1.18
CA ALA A 203 4.32 -7.11 -1.87
C ALA A 203 5.69 -7.02 -2.59
N PHE A 204 6.76 -7.54 -1.98
CA PHE A 204 8.07 -7.59 -2.63
C PHE A 204 8.07 -8.52 -3.84
N LEU A 205 7.46 -9.71 -3.73
CA LEU A 205 7.36 -10.63 -4.87
C LEU A 205 6.57 -10.02 -6.03
N GLU A 206 5.55 -9.23 -5.73
CA GLU A 206 4.73 -8.58 -6.75
C GLU A 206 5.41 -7.38 -7.43
N LEU A 207 6.09 -6.55 -6.67
CA LEU A 207 6.53 -5.22 -7.12
C LEU A 207 8.02 -5.17 -7.45
N GLN A 208 8.84 -5.98 -6.78
CA GLN A 208 10.30 -5.96 -6.92
C GLN A 208 10.89 -7.37 -7.04
N PRO A 209 10.36 -8.27 -7.90
CA PRO A 209 10.76 -9.67 -7.98
C PRO A 209 12.25 -9.87 -8.32
N ASP A 210 12.86 -8.90 -8.97
CA ASP A 210 14.26 -8.91 -9.41
C ASP A 210 15.18 -8.08 -8.48
N ARG A 211 14.62 -7.53 -7.38
CA ARG A 211 15.35 -6.72 -6.40
C ARG A 211 14.93 -7.05 -4.96
N LEU A 212 14.84 -8.34 -4.66
CA LEU A 212 14.45 -8.80 -3.32
C LEU A 212 15.59 -8.53 -2.32
N PRO A 213 15.28 -8.12 -1.08
CA PRO A 213 16.29 -7.96 -0.04
C PRO A 213 16.98 -9.28 0.31
N ASN A 214 18.30 -9.22 0.59
CA ASN A 214 19.11 -10.37 1.02
C ASN A 214 19.02 -11.58 0.06
N PRO A 215 19.48 -11.42 -1.21
CA PRO A 215 19.39 -12.48 -2.20
C PRO A 215 20.23 -13.72 -1.80
N ARG A 216 19.72 -14.89 -2.15
CA ARG A 216 20.43 -16.18 -1.99
C ARG A 216 21.59 -16.26 -2.98
N ALA A 217 22.45 -17.25 -2.79
CA ALA A 217 23.43 -17.61 -3.82
C ALA A 217 22.72 -18.08 -5.09
N ALA A 218 23.25 -17.73 -6.26
CA ALA A 218 22.81 -18.31 -7.51
C ALA A 218 23.07 -19.82 -7.51
N ARG A 219 22.25 -20.58 -8.26
CA ARG A 219 22.47 -22.02 -8.43
C ARG A 219 23.81 -22.26 -9.15
N ALA A 220 24.52 -23.30 -8.78
CA ALA A 220 25.90 -23.54 -9.25
C ALA A 220 26.02 -23.64 -10.79
N ASP A 221 24.96 -24.14 -11.45
CA ASP A 221 24.90 -24.30 -12.90
C ASP A 221 24.27 -23.08 -13.62
N HIS A 222 24.01 -21.96 -12.92
CA HIS A 222 23.48 -20.72 -13.52
C HIS A 222 24.29 -20.26 -14.73
N ALA A 223 25.63 -20.32 -14.64
CA ALA A 223 26.52 -19.94 -15.74
C ALA A 223 26.42 -20.88 -16.97
N SER A 224 25.78 -22.04 -16.84
CA SER A 224 25.60 -23.01 -17.93
C SER A 224 24.30 -22.79 -18.72
N VAL A 225 23.48 -21.81 -18.35
CA VAL A 225 22.26 -21.47 -19.09
C VAL A 225 22.63 -20.95 -20.49
N PRO A 226 22.09 -21.56 -21.57
CA PRO A 226 22.43 -21.13 -22.91
C PRO A 226 21.85 -19.72 -23.18
N GLN A 227 22.69 -18.82 -23.66
CA GLN A 227 22.33 -17.43 -23.97
C GLN A 227 21.72 -17.34 -25.38
N LEU A 228 20.44 -17.70 -25.50
CA LEU A 228 19.69 -17.68 -26.75
C LEU A 228 18.84 -16.41 -26.84
N ALA A 229 19.23 -15.48 -27.73
CA ALA A 229 18.55 -14.18 -27.87
C ALA A 229 17.06 -14.35 -28.17
N GLY A 230 16.20 -13.69 -27.39
CA GLY A 230 14.75 -13.73 -27.55
C GLY A 230 14.07 -15.05 -27.15
N ASN A 231 14.82 -16.03 -26.65
CA ASN A 231 14.26 -17.30 -26.21
C ASN A 231 13.67 -17.17 -24.80
N PRO A 232 12.34 -17.38 -24.59
CA PRO A 232 11.69 -17.19 -23.30
C PRO A 232 12.17 -18.15 -22.22
N TYR A 233 12.58 -19.40 -22.56
CA TYR A 233 13.16 -20.33 -21.57
C TYR A 233 14.57 -19.91 -21.17
N SER A 234 15.39 -19.44 -22.11
CA SER A 234 16.73 -18.93 -21.79
C SER A 234 16.63 -17.77 -20.81
N VAL A 235 15.75 -16.80 -21.07
CA VAL A 235 15.48 -15.65 -20.19
C VAL A 235 14.98 -16.12 -18.81
N MET A 236 14.03 -17.06 -18.77
CA MET A 236 13.46 -17.52 -17.51
C MET A 236 14.41 -18.40 -16.70
N LEU A 237 15.22 -19.24 -17.35
CA LEU A 237 16.25 -20.03 -16.67
C LEU A 237 17.34 -19.15 -16.09
N GLU A 238 17.85 -18.17 -16.85
CA GLU A 238 18.80 -17.18 -16.38
C GLU A 238 18.25 -16.47 -15.11
N LYS A 239 17.00 -16.02 -15.19
CA LYS A 239 16.31 -15.37 -14.08
C LYS A 239 16.13 -16.32 -12.90
N ALA A 240 15.60 -17.52 -13.10
CA ALA A 240 15.25 -18.47 -12.04
C ALA A 240 16.47 -19.01 -11.29
N LEU A 241 17.58 -19.25 -11.99
CA LEU A 241 18.81 -19.78 -11.41
C LEU A 241 19.70 -18.71 -10.79
N SER A 242 19.44 -17.42 -11.04
CA SER A 242 20.13 -16.30 -10.40
C SER A 242 19.85 -16.23 -8.89
N GLY A 243 20.66 -15.48 -8.15
CA GLY A 243 20.44 -15.30 -6.71
C GLY A 243 19.09 -14.66 -6.36
N GLN A 244 18.62 -13.72 -7.19
CA GLN A 244 17.29 -13.12 -7.05
C GLN A 244 16.18 -14.14 -7.33
N GLY A 245 16.30 -14.90 -8.41
CA GLY A 245 15.35 -15.97 -8.75
C GLY A 245 15.28 -17.07 -7.69
N GLN A 246 16.42 -17.49 -7.14
CA GLN A 246 16.48 -18.45 -6.04
C GLN A 246 15.76 -17.92 -4.79
N THR A 247 15.88 -16.61 -4.52
CA THR A 247 15.16 -15.96 -3.42
C THR A 247 13.66 -15.92 -3.72
N PHE A 248 13.27 -15.50 -4.93
CA PHE A 248 11.87 -15.41 -5.36
C PHE A 248 11.18 -16.78 -5.26
N VAL A 249 11.72 -17.81 -5.90
CA VAL A 249 11.13 -19.16 -5.93
C VAL A 249 11.05 -19.77 -4.51
N THR A 250 12.09 -19.57 -3.70
CA THR A 250 12.08 -20.04 -2.31
C THR A 250 11.01 -19.36 -1.47
N THR A 251 10.90 -18.04 -1.60
CA THR A 251 9.92 -17.27 -0.81
C THR A 251 8.50 -17.59 -1.26
N ALA A 252 8.23 -17.64 -2.57
CA ALA A 252 6.92 -18.04 -3.10
C ALA A 252 6.50 -19.44 -2.62
N ALA A 253 7.42 -20.42 -2.65
CA ALA A 253 7.18 -21.75 -2.12
C ALA A 253 6.87 -21.72 -0.62
N THR A 254 7.64 -20.97 0.19
CA THR A 254 7.39 -20.82 1.63
C THR A 254 6.01 -20.27 1.93
N ILE A 255 5.57 -19.26 1.17
CA ILE A 255 4.23 -18.69 1.31
C ILE A 255 3.15 -19.73 0.97
N LEU A 256 3.31 -20.45 -0.16
CA LEU A 256 2.33 -21.43 -0.63
C LEU A 256 2.25 -22.69 0.26
N GLU A 257 3.33 -23.06 0.94
CA GLU A 257 3.33 -24.14 1.94
C GLU A 257 2.42 -23.82 3.14
N ARG A 258 2.41 -22.56 3.58
CA ARG A 258 1.70 -22.14 4.78
C ARG A 258 1.05 -20.76 4.61
N PRO A 259 0.17 -20.57 3.62
CA PRO A 259 -0.47 -19.28 3.40
C PRO A 259 -1.37 -18.90 4.57
N ASP A 260 -1.36 -17.62 4.92
CA ASP A 260 -2.13 -17.07 6.04
C ASP A 260 -3.63 -17.03 5.70
N ASN A 261 -3.98 -16.52 4.51
CA ASN A 261 -5.34 -16.41 4.02
C ASN A 261 -5.45 -16.51 2.48
N GLN A 262 -6.67 -16.35 1.95
CA GLN A 262 -6.95 -16.44 0.51
C GLN A 262 -6.28 -15.32 -0.29
N GLU A 263 -6.22 -14.10 0.24
CA GLU A 263 -5.61 -12.96 -0.44
C GLU A 263 -4.10 -13.17 -0.62
N VAL A 264 -3.42 -13.66 0.41
CA VAL A 264 -2.00 -14.03 0.31
C VAL A 264 -1.75 -15.07 -0.79
N VAL A 265 -2.65 -16.05 -0.95
CA VAL A 265 -2.56 -17.04 -2.05
C VAL A 265 -2.75 -16.35 -3.41
N ASN A 266 -3.82 -15.56 -3.57
CA ASN A 266 -4.15 -14.87 -4.82
C ASN A 266 -2.98 -13.99 -5.28
N HIS A 267 -2.47 -13.16 -4.40
CA HIS A 267 -1.36 -12.27 -4.70
C HIS A 267 -0.07 -13.04 -5.02
N THR A 268 0.22 -14.13 -4.29
CA THR A 268 1.41 -14.96 -4.58
C THR A 268 1.31 -15.64 -5.96
N LEU A 269 0.14 -16.16 -6.33
CA LEU A 269 -0.07 -16.76 -7.65
C LEU A 269 0.02 -15.71 -8.77
N ASN A 270 -0.51 -14.50 -8.55
CA ASN A 270 -0.37 -13.39 -9.49
C ASN A 270 1.09 -12.92 -9.62
N ALA A 271 1.85 -12.91 -8.53
CA ALA A 271 3.29 -12.62 -8.56
C ALA A 271 4.04 -13.66 -9.40
N LEU A 272 3.77 -14.95 -9.22
CA LEU A 272 4.32 -16.04 -10.04
C LEU A 272 3.94 -15.87 -11.51
N ALA A 273 2.68 -15.61 -11.83
CA ALA A 273 2.21 -15.41 -13.20
C ALA A 273 2.93 -14.24 -13.90
N ARG A 274 3.09 -13.11 -13.21
CA ARG A 274 3.83 -11.94 -13.74
C ARG A 274 5.32 -12.24 -13.88
N TRP A 275 5.91 -12.92 -12.92
CA TRP A 275 7.31 -13.31 -12.93
C TRP A 275 7.63 -14.23 -14.12
N CYS A 276 6.72 -15.16 -14.45
CA CYS A 276 6.79 -16.04 -15.62
C CYS A 276 6.31 -15.40 -16.93
N GLY A 277 6.19 -14.07 -16.97
CA GLY A 277 5.67 -13.30 -18.10
C GLY A 277 6.23 -13.71 -19.47
N PRO A 278 7.56 -13.88 -19.66
CA PRO A 278 8.12 -14.28 -20.94
C PRO A 278 7.55 -15.60 -21.49
N LEU A 279 7.30 -16.59 -20.64
CA LEU A 279 6.68 -17.87 -21.06
C LEU A 279 5.18 -17.73 -21.28
N ARG A 280 4.48 -16.94 -20.49
CA ARG A 280 3.02 -16.77 -20.62
C ARG A 280 2.63 -15.97 -21.87
N GLN A 281 3.48 -15.06 -22.31
CA GLN A 281 3.23 -14.21 -23.50
C GLN A 281 3.55 -14.92 -24.82
N ALA A 282 4.42 -15.96 -24.78
CA ALA A 282 4.74 -16.75 -25.95
C ALA A 282 3.61 -17.72 -26.28
N ASP A 283 3.25 -17.83 -27.57
CA ASP A 283 2.33 -18.85 -28.06
C ASP A 283 2.94 -20.27 -27.93
N GLU A 284 2.11 -21.30 -28.03
CA GLU A 284 2.52 -22.70 -27.82
C GLU A 284 3.61 -23.14 -28.79
N THR A 285 3.53 -22.72 -30.06
CA THR A 285 4.52 -23.07 -31.09
C THR A 285 5.86 -22.46 -30.76
N THR A 286 5.87 -21.17 -30.38
CA THR A 286 7.08 -20.46 -29.96
C THR A 286 7.68 -21.08 -28.71
N ARG A 287 6.85 -21.44 -27.71
CA ARG A 287 7.33 -22.11 -26.50
C ARG A 287 7.98 -23.45 -26.80
N GLN A 288 7.34 -24.29 -27.63
CA GLN A 288 7.90 -25.58 -27.98
C GLN A 288 9.25 -25.44 -28.70
N ALA A 289 9.34 -24.63 -29.73
CA ALA A 289 10.59 -24.37 -30.46
C ALA A 289 11.70 -23.79 -29.56
N ALA A 290 11.33 -22.87 -28.68
CA ALA A 290 12.26 -22.28 -27.71
C ALA A 290 12.78 -23.31 -26.69
N ARG A 291 11.92 -24.19 -26.22
CA ARG A 291 12.30 -25.29 -25.32
C ARG A 291 13.26 -26.29 -26.01
N GLU A 292 12.94 -26.71 -27.24
CA GLU A 292 13.78 -27.58 -28.02
C GLU A 292 15.17 -27.01 -28.24
N ALA A 293 15.27 -25.69 -28.56
CA ALA A 293 16.54 -25.00 -28.73
C ALA A 293 17.41 -25.02 -27.44
N VAL A 294 16.78 -24.76 -26.27
CA VAL A 294 17.49 -24.84 -24.98
C VAL A 294 17.96 -26.27 -24.69
N LEU A 295 17.11 -27.27 -24.90
CA LEU A 295 17.44 -28.65 -24.61
C LEU A 295 18.49 -29.26 -25.59
N ALA A 296 18.52 -28.75 -26.82
CA ALA A 296 19.58 -29.09 -27.77
C ALA A 296 20.96 -28.58 -27.31
N ALA A 297 21.00 -27.39 -26.68
CA ALA A 297 22.23 -26.81 -26.14
C ALA A 297 22.60 -27.40 -24.77
N THR A 298 21.61 -27.65 -23.89
CA THR A 298 21.82 -28.08 -22.50
C THR A 298 20.69 -29.02 -22.05
N PRO A 299 20.81 -30.34 -22.38
CA PRO A 299 19.75 -31.33 -22.08
C PRO A 299 19.44 -31.51 -20.59
N GLN A 300 20.39 -31.16 -19.71
CA GLN A 300 20.26 -31.28 -18.26
C GLN A 300 19.17 -30.34 -17.70
N LEU A 301 18.80 -29.26 -18.41
CA LEU A 301 17.79 -28.31 -17.99
C LEU A 301 16.35 -28.76 -18.31
N ALA A 302 16.13 -29.99 -18.77
CA ALA A 302 14.81 -30.51 -19.13
C ALA A 302 13.81 -30.46 -17.97
N SER A 303 14.24 -30.82 -16.76
CA SER A 303 13.39 -30.73 -15.56
C SER A 303 13.10 -29.27 -15.14
N ASP A 304 14.05 -28.36 -15.35
CA ASP A 304 13.91 -26.98 -15.04
C ASP A 304 12.92 -26.27 -16.01
N CYS A 305 12.98 -26.60 -17.30
CA CYS A 305 11.99 -26.14 -18.28
C CYS A 305 10.57 -26.62 -17.91
N ALA A 306 10.41 -27.88 -17.54
CA ALA A 306 9.12 -28.43 -17.10
C ALA A 306 8.62 -27.76 -15.80
N ALA A 307 9.52 -27.45 -14.88
CA ALA A 307 9.18 -26.72 -13.65
C ALA A 307 8.73 -25.29 -13.96
N LEU A 308 9.39 -24.59 -14.88
CA LEU A 308 8.96 -23.26 -15.33
C LEU A 308 7.60 -23.28 -16.02
N ASP A 309 7.30 -24.32 -16.83
CA ASP A 309 5.98 -24.51 -17.43
C ASP A 309 4.88 -24.66 -16.36
N ALA A 310 5.15 -25.44 -15.32
CA ALA A 310 4.20 -25.62 -14.22
C ALA A 310 3.93 -24.30 -13.46
N LEU A 311 4.98 -23.51 -13.19
CA LEU A 311 4.82 -22.20 -12.55
C LEU A 311 4.12 -21.19 -13.46
N ALA A 312 4.38 -21.24 -14.77
CA ALA A 312 3.76 -20.33 -15.74
C ALA A 312 2.28 -20.65 -16.00
N ALA A 313 1.81 -21.85 -15.70
CA ALA A 313 0.44 -22.30 -15.98
C ALA A 313 -0.60 -21.74 -15.01
N VAL A 314 -0.20 -21.12 -13.88
CA VAL A 314 -1.10 -20.73 -12.80
C VAL A 314 -1.12 -19.21 -12.56
N ASP A 315 -2.26 -18.74 -12.04
CA ASP A 315 -2.51 -17.39 -11.54
C ASP A 315 -3.64 -17.43 -10.49
N ALA A 316 -4.11 -16.28 -10.02
CA ALA A 316 -5.21 -16.22 -9.05
C ALA A 316 -6.53 -16.80 -9.60
N ASP A 317 -6.78 -16.74 -10.91
CA ASP A 317 -7.98 -17.34 -11.51
C ASP A 317 -7.97 -18.87 -11.39
N SER A 318 -6.81 -19.48 -11.32
CA SER A 318 -6.66 -20.95 -11.13
C SER A 318 -7.20 -21.44 -9.79
N VAL A 319 -7.13 -20.62 -8.73
CA VAL A 319 -7.63 -20.97 -7.39
C VAL A 319 -9.03 -20.45 -7.12
N ARG A 320 -9.52 -19.50 -7.92
CA ARG A 320 -10.84 -18.88 -7.79
C ARG A 320 -12.00 -19.88 -7.71
N PRO A 321 -12.09 -20.96 -8.51
CA PRO A 321 -13.19 -21.95 -8.38
C PRO A 321 -13.21 -22.66 -7.01
N ILE A 322 -12.07 -22.74 -6.32
CA ILE A 322 -11.96 -23.31 -4.97
C ILE A 322 -12.49 -22.28 -3.96
N PHE A 323 -12.05 -21.04 -4.05
CA PHE A 323 -12.39 -19.98 -3.09
C PHE A 323 -13.85 -19.54 -3.20
N LEU A 324 -14.47 -19.56 -4.37
CA LEU A 324 -15.91 -19.31 -4.53
C LEU A 324 -16.79 -20.32 -3.78
N LYS A 325 -16.27 -21.50 -3.45
CA LYS A 325 -16.99 -22.55 -2.75
C LYS A 325 -16.69 -22.59 -1.25
N THR A 326 -15.84 -21.73 -0.75
CA THR A 326 -15.42 -21.78 0.65
C THR A 326 -14.87 -20.45 1.18
N THR A 327 -15.26 -20.13 2.40
CA THR A 327 -14.64 -19.05 3.20
C THR A 327 -13.61 -19.61 4.18
N ALA A 328 -13.17 -20.86 3.99
CA ALA A 328 -12.22 -21.51 4.88
C ALA A 328 -10.89 -20.73 4.94
N ILE A 329 -10.31 -20.70 6.13
CA ILE A 329 -8.98 -20.14 6.44
C ILE A 329 -8.10 -21.23 7.05
N GLY A 330 -6.82 -20.94 7.22
CA GLY A 330 -5.89 -21.80 7.94
C GLY A 330 -5.73 -23.21 7.32
N SER A 331 -5.74 -24.25 8.15
CA SER A 331 -5.49 -25.63 7.73
C SER A 331 -6.51 -26.18 6.74
N LEU A 332 -7.79 -25.79 6.89
CA LEU A 332 -8.85 -26.24 5.98
C LEU A 332 -8.67 -25.63 4.58
N MET A 333 -8.34 -24.34 4.50
CA MET A 333 -8.01 -23.68 3.24
C MET A 333 -6.83 -24.39 2.56
N ARG A 334 -5.72 -24.58 3.27
CA ARG A 334 -4.53 -25.24 2.75
C ARG A 334 -4.85 -26.61 2.17
N ARG A 335 -5.64 -27.43 2.85
CA ARG A 335 -6.06 -28.75 2.34
C ARG A 335 -6.87 -28.65 1.04
N LYS A 336 -7.72 -27.63 0.89
CA LYS A 336 -8.53 -27.44 -0.32
C LYS A 336 -7.72 -26.97 -1.51
N ILE A 337 -6.69 -26.16 -1.32
CA ILE A 337 -5.82 -25.69 -2.41
C ILE A 337 -4.67 -26.65 -2.71
N GLN A 338 -4.43 -27.66 -1.87
CA GLN A 338 -3.34 -28.63 -2.02
C GLN A 338 -3.19 -29.21 -3.44
N PRO A 339 -4.27 -29.62 -4.14
CA PRO A 339 -4.14 -30.18 -5.49
C PRO A 339 -3.54 -29.21 -6.51
N LEU A 340 -3.74 -27.91 -6.31
CA LEU A 340 -3.17 -26.85 -7.16
C LEU A 340 -1.76 -26.47 -6.70
N VAL A 341 -1.53 -26.41 -5.39
CA VAL A 341 -0.27 -25.93 -4.81
C VAL A 341 0.83 -26.99 -4.85
N ALA A 342 0.51 -28.29 -4.68
CA ALA A 342 1.53 -29.34 -4.64
C ALA A 342 2.41 -29.38 -5.91
N PRO A 343 1.88 -29.31 -7.13
CA PRO A 343 2.72 -29.26 -8.34
C PRO A 343 3.64 -28.04 -8.39
N LEU A 344 3.21 -26.90 -7.84
CA LEU A 344 4.02 -25.68 -7.78
C LEU A 344 5.18 -25.80 -6.78
N LEU A 345 4.94 -26.48 -5.64
CA LEU A 345 5.97 -26.76 -4.66
C LEU A 345 7.01 -27.74 -5.23
N ASP A 346 6.57 -28.77 -5.95
CA ASP A 346 7.45 -29.73 -6.64
C ASP A 346 8.30 -29.02 -7.71
N ALA A 347 7.69 -28.18 -8.55
CA ALA A 347 8.38 -27.35 -9.54
C ALA A 347 9.39 -26.40 -8.87
N SER A 348 8.99 -25.75 -7.78
CA SER A 348 9.89 -24.89 -7.01
C SER A 348 11.05 -25.68 -6.41
N ALA A 349 10.82 -26.89 -5.95
CA ALA A 349 11.88 -27.77 -5.43
C ALA A 349 12.88 -28.15 -6.53
N VAL A 350 12.42 -28.40 -7.76
CA VAL A 350 13.29 -28.67 -8.92
C VAL A 350 14.21 -27.46 -9.19
N LEU A 351 13.66 -26.25 -9.27
CA LEU A 351 14.43 -25.02 -9.55
C LEU A 351 15.43 -24.67 -8.44
N ARG A 352 15.19 -25.12 -7.20
CA ARG A 352 16.06 -24.88 -6.03
C ARG A 352 17.11 -25.95 -5.80
N ARG A 353 17.06 -27.09 -6.53
CA ARG A 353 18.05 -28.14 -6.36
C ARG A 353 19.45 -27.60 -6.55
N GLN A 354 20.37 -28.02 -5.71
CA GLN A 354 21.79 -27.95 -6.00
C GLN A 354 22.14 -29.10 -6.92
N PRO A 355 22.83 -28.89 -8.04
CA PRO A 355 23.24 -29.95 -8.95
C PRO A 355 24.22 -30.92 -8.29
#